data_89e173b7dd5221195b2aa203b6eb010c
#
_entry.id   89e173b7dd5221195b2aa203b6eb010c
#
_cell.length_a   1.000
_cell.length_b   1.000
_cell.length_c   1.000
_cell.angle_alpha   90.00
_cell.angle_beta   90.00
_cell.angle_gamma   90.00
#
_symmetry.space_group_name_H-M   'P 1'
#
loop_
_entity.id
_entity.type
_entity.pdbx_description
1 polymer ?
#
loop_
_entity_poly.entity_id
_entity_poly.type
_entity_poly.pdbx_seq_one_letter_code
_entity_poly.pdbx_strand_id
1 'polypeptide(L)'
;MQFSIKQIIKIGLYGLAVLVSLLPILNPFSAFSSLQNYSFDTFQQLFPREVYEDDPVVIVDIDDRSLELVGQWPWSRTTLARLTDQTYAAAALGFDIVFAEPDRTNPRNLINQFPDNLALKQQVALLPDNDEVFARAITNHGTVVLGVAVNNAEETTEFAKAKFGLVTQGDNPNQFLPTYAGLRSNIQMLEEGAAGLGTMSIGNNDSVVRSLPTFDRVGDTVIPSLGLELARVAIGASTFQIKAYNASSEEAFGAQTGINNIKLGPLTMPTTPDGQSWIYF
;
A
#
# COMPACT_ATOMS: atom_id res chain seq x y z
N MET A 1 -2.15 -16.45 62.31
CA MET A 1 -2.42 -17.38 61.17
C MET A 1 -1.06 -17.72 60.55
N GLN A 2 -0.49 -18.92 60.88
CA GLN A 2 0.79 -19.33 60.33
C GLN A 2 0.54 -20.11 59.03
N PHE A 3 0.96 -19.53 57.92
CA PHE A 3 0.89 -20.25 56.65
C PHE A 3 1.96 -21.35 56.60
N SER A 4 1.61 -22.53 56.17
CA SER A 4 2.55 -23.61 55.89
C SER A 4 3.50 -23.20 54.76
N ILE A 5 4.75 -23.64 54.85
CA ILE A 5 5.79 -23.38 53.81
C ILE A 5 5.24 -23.76 52.39
N LYS A 6 4.50 -24.85 52.29
CA LYS A 6 3.84 -25.27 51.01
C LYS A 6 2.81 -24.25 50.50
N GLN A 7 2.10 -23.55 51.40
CA GLN A 7 1.13 -22.51 50.99
C GLN A 7 1.87 -21.24 50.54
N ILE A 8 2.94 -20.88 51.19
CA ILE A 8 3.78 -19.71 50.81
C ILE A 8 4.38 -19.95 49.43
N ILE A 9 4.92 -21.15 49.13
CA ILE A 9 5.45 -21.51 47.83
C ILE A 9 4.35 -21.47 46.72
N LYS A 10 3.13 -21.98 47.01
CA LYS A 10 2.02 -21.90 46.07
C LYS A 10 1.59 -20.45 45.79
N ILE A 11 1.49 -19.61 46.80
CA ILE A 11 1.14 -18.19 46.63
C ILE A 11 2.22 -17.48 45.79
N GLY A 12 3.51 -17.77 46.06
CA GLY A 12 4.62 -17.25 45.28
C GLY A 12 4.57 -17.68 43.82
N LEU A 13 4.26 -18.94 43.53
CA LEU A 13 4.09 -19.45 42.17
C LEU A 13 2.91 -18.82 41.44
N TYR A 14 1.76 -18.63 42.11
CA TYR A 14 0.62 -17.92 41.52
C TYR A 14 0.94 -16.45 41.28
N GLY A 15 1.61 -15.77 42.22
CA GLY A 15 2.05 -14.40 42.03
C GLY A 15 3.00 -14.25 40.84
N LEU A 16 3.96 -15.18 40.70
CA LEU A 16 4.88 -15.23 39.57
C LEU A 16 4.14 -15.47 38.25
N ALA A 17 3.18 -16.41 38.22
CA ALA A 17 2.38 -16.70 37.02
C ALA A 17 1.55 -15.47 36.58
N VAL A 18 0.95 -14.77 37.54
CA VAL A 18 0.22 -13.51 37.27
C VAL A 18 1.18 -12.43 36.75
N LEU A 19 2.36 -12.28 37.36
CA LEU A 19 3.36 -11.30 36.94
C LEU A 19 3.88 -11.59 35.52
N VAL A 20 4.15 -12.85 35.21
CA VAL A 20 4.54 -13.29 33.86
C VAL A 20 3.42 -13.07 32.85
N SER A 21 2.15 -13.28 33.22
CA SER A 21 1.02 -13.05 32.31
C SER A 21 0.73 -11.55 32.07
N LEU A 22 1.17 -10.67 32.97
CA LEU A 22 1.06 -9.22 32.78
C LEU A 22 2.20 -8.62 31.94
N LEU A 23 3.34 -9.30 31.85
CA LEU A 23 4.49 -8.81 31.06
C LEU A 23 4.15 -8.50 29.59
N PRO A 24 3.38 -9.34 28.84
CA PRO A 24 2.98 -9.02 27.46
C PRO A 24 2.14 -7.75 27.35
N ILE A 25 1.29 -7.48 28.35
CA ILE A 25 0.42 -6.30 28.38
C ILE A 25 1.24 -5.02 28.61
N LEU A 26 2.24 -5.10 29.47
CA LEU A 26 3.08 -3.96 29.81
C LEU A 26 4.18 -3.69 28.77
N ASN A 27 4.62 -4.72 28.05
CA ASN A 27 5.70 -4.72 27.04
C ASN A 27 6.84 -3.69 27.33
N PRO A 28 7.41 -3.67 28.55
CA PRO A 28 8.26 -2.55 29.01
C PRO A 28 9.60 -2.42 28.24
N PHE A 29 9.97 -3.42 27.44
CA PHE A 29 11.29 -3.49 26.78
C PHE A 29 11.24 -3.90 25.31
N SER A 30 10.10 -3.81 24.62
CA SER A 30 9.92 -4.35 23.26
C SER A 30 10.36 -5.83 23.07
N ALA A 31 10.74 -6.50 24.15
CA ALA A 31 11.18 -7.90 24.12
C ALA A 31 10.08 -8.85 23.60
N PHE A 32 8.83 -8.52 23.88
CA PHE A 32 7.68 -9.29 23.40
C PHE A 32 7.45 -9.10 21.91
N SER A 33 7.71 -7.91 21.37
CA SER A 33 7.66 -7.67 19.92
C SER A 33 8.70 -8.52 19.19
N SER A 34 9.92 -8.61 19.74
CA SER A 34 10.95 -9.47 19.17
C SER A 34 10.58 -10.95 19.24
N LEU A 35 9.98 -11.40 20.35
CA LEU A 35 9.51 -12.79 20.49
C LEU A 35 8.33 -13.08 19.54
N GLN A 36 7.41 -12.13 19.40
CA GLN A 36 6.30 -12.21 18.45
C GLN A 36 6.82 -12.33 17.02
N ASN A 37 7.75 -11.47 16.62
CA ASN A 37 8.37 -11.51 15.31
C ASN A 37 9.10 -12.84 15.06
N TYR A 38 9.88 -13.31 16.03
CA TYR A 38 10.56 -14.59 15.93
C TYR A 38 9.57 -15.76 15.81
N SER A 39 8.50 -15.76 16.59
CA SER A 39 7.46 -16.79 16.52
C SER A 39 6.76 -16.75 15.16
N PHE A 40 6.43 -15.56 14.68
CA PHE A 40 5.84 -15.37 13.37
C PHE A 40 6.74 -15.92 12.26
N ASP A 41 8.02 -15.55 12.23
CA ASP A 41 8.99 -16.05 11.25
C ASP A 41 9.14 -17.57 11.30
N THR A 42 9.16 -18.15 12.52
CA THR A 42 9.23 -19.59 12.71
C THR A 42 7.99 -20.30 12.15
N PHE A 43 6.79 -19.76 12.40
CA PHE A 43 5.56 -20.30 11.83
C PHE A 43 5.51 -20.20 10.31
N GLN A 44 5.97 -19.11 9.72
CA GLN A 44 6.07 -18.95 8.27
C GLN A 44 7.00 -20.00 7.63
N GLN A 45 8.11 -20.34 8.32
CA GLN A 45 9.03 -21.38 7.84
C GLN A 45 8.45 -22.79 7.98
N LEU A 46 7.71 -23.07 9.07
CA LEU A 46 7.12 -24.39 9.32
C LEU A 46 5.86 -24.64 8.50
N PHE A 47 5.11 -23.60 8.22
CA PHE A 47 3.84 -23.63 7.49
C PHE A 47 3.83 -22.54 6.42
N PRO A 48 4.67 -22.63 5.38
CA PRO A 48 4.68 -21.65 4.31
C PRO A 48 3.33 -21.64 3.58
N ARG A 49 2.98 -20.52 3.01
CA ARG A 49 1.81 -20.42 2.13
C ARG A 49 2.01 -21.32 0.91
N GLU A 50 1.02 -22.14 0.64
CA GLU A 50 0.99 -22.87 -0.63
C GLU A 50 0.64 -21.91 -1.76
N VAL A 51 1.42 -21.96 -2.84
CA VAL A 51 1.19 -21.17 -4.06
C VAL A 51 0.52 -22.08 -5.07
N TYR A 52 -0.63 -21.66 -5.59
CA TYR A 52 -1.41 -22.39 -6.57
C TYR A 52 -1.34 -21.70 -7.94
N GLU A 53 -1.47 -22.50 -9.02
CA GLU A 53 -1.47 -21.96 -10.39
C GLU A 53 -2.67 -21.05 -10.68
N ASP A 54 -3.76 -21.18 -9.93
CA ASP A 54 -4.97 -20.38 -10.00
C ASP A 54 -5.03 -19.23 -8.97
N ASP A 55 -3.91 -18.93 -8.32
CA ASP A 55 -3.82 -17.74 -7.46
C ASP A 55 -4.21 -16.49 -8.26
N PRO A 56 -5.04 -15.61 -7.67
CA PRO A 56 -5.67 -14.51 -8.42
C PRO A 56 -4.71 -13.37 -8.78
N VAL A 57 -3.46 -13.41 -8.32
CA VAL A 57 -2.46 -12.34 -8.52
C VAL A 57 -1.32 -12.86 -9.38
N VAL A 58 -1.05 -12.13 -10.47
CA VAL A 58 0.09 -12.39 -11.36
C VAL A 58 1.04 -11.19 -11.30
N ILE A 59 2.31 -11.44 -11.08
CA ILE A 59 3.36 -10.41 -11.11
C ILE A 59 3.96 -10.39 -12.51
N VAL A 60 3.92 -9.20 -13.15
CA VAL A 60 4.62 -8.93 -14.42
C VAL A 60 5.88 -8.16 -14.09
N ASP A 61 7.00 -8.86 -14.09
CA ASP A 61 8.30 -8.29 -13.73
C ASP A 61 9.02 -7.68 -14.96
N ILE A 62 9.70 -6.56 -14.74
CA ILE A 62 10.63 -5.95 -15.69
C ILE A 62 12.02 -6.52 -15.41
N ASP A 63 12.21 -7.76 -15.81
CA ASP A 63 13.43 -8.54 -15.61
C ASP A 63 14.54 -8.24 -16.64
N ASP A 64 15.71 -8.83 -16.46
CA ASP A 64 16.85 -8.67 -17.36
C ASP A 64 16.50 -9.04 -18.81
N ARG A 65 15.69 -10.09 -19.01
CA ARG A 65 15.24 -10.51 -20.33
C ARG A 65 14.35 -9.46 -20.99
N SER A 66 13.47 -8.85 -20.24
CA SER A 66 12.62 -7.75 -20.70
C SER A 66 13.46 -6.54 -21.09
N LEU A 67 14.52 -6.23 -20.32
CA LEU A 67 15.46 -5.15 -20.63
C LEU A 67 16.29 -5.44 -21.89
N GLU A 68 16.67 -6.69 -22.13
CA GLU A 68 17.36 -7.09 -23.36
C GLU A 68 16.47 -6.97 -24.61
N LEU A 69 15.18 -7.34 -24.49
CA LEU A 69 14.27 -7.38 -25.63
C LEU A 69 13.65 -6.01 -25.97
N VAL A 70 13.32 -5.22 -24.96
CA VAL A 70 12.60 -3.95 -25.11
C VAL A 70 13.54 -2.75 -25.03
N GLY A 71 14.66 -2.90 -24.33
CA GLY A 71 15.63 -1.84 -24.06
C GLY A 71 15.65 -1.44 -22.58
N GLN A 72 16.59 -0.57 -22.25
CA GLN A 72 16.82 -0.14 -20.86
C GLN A 72 15.62 0.65 -20.29
N TRP A 73 15.35 0.42 -19.02
CA TRP A 73 14.38 1.21 -18.26
C TRP A 73 14.89 2.67 -18.02
N PRO A 74 14.03 3.68 -18.02
CA PRO A 74 12.57 3.62 -18.17
C PRO A 74 12.12 3.55 -19.64
N TRP A 75 11.16 2.67 -19.90
CA TRP A 75 10.55 2.53 -21.23
C TRP A 75 9.65 3.72 -21.59
N SER A 76 9.43 3.89 -22.90
CA SER A 76 8.49 4.91 -23.38
C SER A 76 7.07 4.63 -22.89
N ARG A 77 6.30 5.68 -22.68
CA ARG A 77 4.86 5.55 -22.30
C ARG A 77 4.06 4.79 -23.36
N THR A 78 4.45 4.84 -24.61
CA THR A 78 3.81 4.04 -25.67
C THR A 78 4.04 2.53 -25.51
N THR A 79 5.18 2.12 -24.94
CA THR A 79 5.44 0.71 -24.60
C THR A 79 4.55 0.28 -23.43
N LEU A 80 4.44 1.13 -22.40
CA LEU A 80 3.54 0.87 -21.26
C LEU A 80 2.07 0.88 -21.65
N ALA A 81 1.67 1.73 -22.59
CA ALA A 81 0.33 1.73 -23.16
C ALA A 81 0.00 0.38 -23.80
N ARG A 82 0.90 -0.16 -24.62
CA ARG A 82 0.72 -1.50 -25.23
C ARG A 82 0.65 -2.61 -24.19
N LEU A 83 1.45 -2.55 -23.12
CA LEU A 83 1.35 -3.49 -22.01
C LEU A 83 -0.03 -3.41 -21.36
N THR A 84 -0.52 -2.20 -21.08
CA THR A 84 -1.85 -1.96 -20.54
C THR A 84 -2.94 -2.54 -21.43
N ASP A 85 -2.87 -2.30 -22.75
CA ASP A 85 -3.83 -2.86 -23.71
C ASP A 85 -3.81 -4.39 -23.74
N GLN A 86 -2.65 -5.04 -23.53
CA GLN A 86 -2.52 -6.50 -23.49
C GLN A 86 -3.16 -7.12 -22.23
N THR A 87 -3.32 -6.34 -21.17
CA THR A 87 -3.87 -6.80 -19.88
C THR A 87 -5.36 -6.47 -19.71
N TYR A 88 -6.06 -6.11 -20.76
CA TYR A 88 -7.48 -5.66 -20.75
C TYR A 88 -8.44 -6.63 -20.05
N ALA A 89 -8.10 -7.93 -19.99
CA ALA A 89 -8.92 -8.94 -19.33
C ALA A 89 -8.65 -9.07 -17.81
N ALA A 90 -7.65 -8.37 -17.29
CA ALA A 90 -7.37 -8.38 -15.85
C ALA A 90 -8.46 -7.60 -15.09
N ALA A 91 -8.91 -8.15 -13.95
CA ALA A 91 -9.85 -7.47 -13.07
C ALA A 91 -9.31 -6.14 -12.52
N ALA A 92 -7.99 -6.06 -12.33
CA ALA A 92 -7.25 -4.83 -12.05
C ALA A 92 -5.80 -4.97 -12.52
N LEU A 93 -5.20 -3.86 -12.97
CA LEU A 93 -3.78 -3.75 -13.31
C LEU A 93 -3.14 -2.73 -12.38
N GLY A 94 -2.10 -3.12 -11.65
CA GLY A 94 -1.32 -2.23 -10.78
C GLY A 94 0.04 -1.90 -11.35
N PHE A 95 0.41 -0.62 -11.30
CA PHE A 95 1.77 -0.19 -11.56
C PHE A 95 2.44 0.16 -10.23
N ASP A 96 3.41 -0.67 -9.81
CA ASP A 96 4.33 -0.37 -8.70
C ASP A 96 5.42 0.61 -9.18
N ILE A 97 4.98 1.71 -9.76
CA ILE A 97 5.81 2.73 -10.40
C ILE A 97 5.14 4.09 -10.20
N VAL A 98 5.96 5.12 -9.91
CA VAL A 98 5.50 6.52 -9.90
C VAL A 98 5.92 7.20 -11.20
N PHE A 99 4.95 7.67 -11.95
CA PHE A 99 5.15 8.41 -13.20
C PHE A 99 5.14 9.92 -12.93
N ALA A 100 6.09 10.39 -12.12
CA ALA A 100 6.11 11.77 -11.62
C ALA A 100 6.53 12.81 -12.67
N GLU A 101 7.11 12.37 -13.78
CA GLU A 101 7.65 13.25 -14.82
C GLU A 101 7.11 12.83 -16.20
N PRO A 102 6.95 13.79 -17.14
CA PRO A 102 6.62 13.49 -18.52
C PRO A 102 7.63 12.52 -19.16
N ASP A 103 7.19 11.79 -20.16
CA ASP A 103 8.03 10.84 -20.88
C ASP A 103 9.22 11.53 -21.53
N ARG A 104 10.42 11.14 -21.11
CA ARG A 104 11.67 11.69 -21.68
C ARG A 104 11.86 11.35 -23.16
N THR A 105 11.23 10.25 -23.61
CA THR A 105 11.28 9.81 -25.02
C THR A 105 10.18 10.43 -25.88
N ASN A 106 9.38 11.34 -25.31
CA ASN A 106 8.33 12.02 -26.05
C ASN A 106 8.93 12.75 -27.26
N PRO A 107 8.40 12.54 -28.49
CA PRO A 107 8.88 13.23 -29.70
C PRO A 107 8.95 14.74 -29.55
N ARG A 108 8.05 15.36 -28.79
CA ARG A 108 8.06 16.80 -28.53
C ARG A 108 9.34 17.29 -27.87
N ASN A 109 10.07 16.45 -27.13
CA ASN A 109 11.35 16.82 -26.52
C ASN A 109 12.45 17.08 -27.57
N LEU A 110 12.34 16.50 -28.79
CA LEU A 110 13.24 16.79 -29.89
C LEU A 110 13.20 18.26 -30.32
N ILE A 111 12.05 18.90 -30.22
CA ILE A 111 11.88 20.32 -30.57
C ILE A 111 12.82 21.21 -29.74
N ASN A 112 13.01 20.85 -28.48
CA ASN A 112 13.85 21.60 -27.55
C ASN A 112 15.34 21.52 -27.92
N GLN A 113 15.76 20.47 -28.61
CA GLN A 113 17.14 20.28 -29.07
C GLN A 113 17.41 21.05 -30.38
N PHE A 114 16.35 21.33 -31.16
CA PHE A 114 16.45 22.00 -32.45
C PHE A 114 15.47 23.20 -32.55
N PRO A 115 15.65 24.24 -31.71
CA PRO A 115 14.65 25.30 -31.54
C PRO A 115 14.38 26.12 -32.82
N ASP A 116 15.33 26.23 -33.73
CA ASP A 116 15.23 27.04 -34.96
C ASP A 116 14.72 26.25 -36.17
N ASN A 117 14.54 24.92 -36.03
CA ASN A 117 14.10 24.08 -37.15
C ASN A 117 12.54 24.05 -37.23
N LEU A 118 11.98 24.98 -37.99
CA LEU A 118 10.53 25.09 -38.17
C LEU A 118 9.91 23.85 -38.85
N ALA A 119 10.62 23.25 -39.81
CA ALA A 119 10.13 22.05 -40.49
C ALA A 119 10.04 20.86 -39.54
N LEU A 120 11.05 20.68 -38.68
CA LEU A 120 10.99 19.65 -37.63
C LEU A 120 9.85 19.88 -36.65
N LYS A 121 9.66 21.12 -36.21
CA LYS A 121 8.54 21.47 -35.32
C LYS A 121 7.18 21.05 -35.90
N GLN A 122 6.97 21.35 -37.17
CA GLN A 122 5.72 20.99 -37.87
C GLN A 122 5.52 19.47 -37.96
N GLN A 123 6.60 18.72 -38.24
CA GLN A 123 6.52 17.25 -38.32
C GLN A 123 6.29 16.60 -36.95
N VAL A 124 7.02 17.07 -35.93
CA VAL A 124 6.89 16.54 -34.56
C VAL A 124 5.52 16.87 -33.96
N ALA A 125 4.93 18.01 -34.32
CA ALA A 125 3.58 18.38 -33.85
C ALA A 125 2.48 17.41 -34.37
N LEU A 126 2.75 16.65 -35.43
CA LEU A 126 1.84 15.63 -35.94
C LEU A 126 1.97 14.28 -35.23
N LEU A 127 3.06 14.07 -34.48
CA LEU A 127 3.26 12.85 -33.70
C LEU A 127 2.44 12.88 -32.41
N PRO A 128 1.88 11.74 -31.99
CA PRO A 128 1.16 11.67 -30.73
C PRO A 128 2.08 11.93 -29.56
N ASP A 129 1.55 12.56 -28.51
CA ASP A 129 2.18 12.68 -27.23
C ASP A 129 2.18 11.33 -26.52
N ASN A 130 3.35 10.86 -26.07
CA ASN A 130 3.47 9.55 -25.45
C ASN A 130 2.65 9.46 -24.13
N ASP A 131 2.62 10.52 -23.34
CA ASP A 131 1.86 10.55 -22.10
C ASP A 131 0.35 10.53 -22.37
N GLU A 132 -0.13 11.24 -23.42
CA GLU A 132 -1.52 11.16 -23.87
C GLU A 132 -1.89 9.77 -24.37
N VAL A 133 -0.98 9.07 -25.06
CA VAL A 133 -1.21 7.69 -25.52
C VAL A 133 -1.39 6.76 -24.33
N PHE A 134 -0.54 6.89 -23.32
CA PHE A 134 -0.63 6.06 -22.12
C PHE A 134 -1.85 6.41 -21.27
N ALA A 135 -2.17 7.69 -21.10
CA ALA A 135 -3.38 8.13 -20.39
C ALA A 135 -4.66 7.54 -21.03
N ARG A 136 -4.73 7.51 -22.38
CA ARG A 136 -5.84 6.86 -23.08
C ARG A 136 -5.89 5.36 -22.84
N ALA A 137 -4.76 4.66 -22.86
CA ALA A 137 -4.71 3.22 -22.56
C ALA A 137 -5.21 2.93 -21.14
N ILE A 138 -4.77 3.72 -20.15
CA ILE A 138 -5.24 3.64 -18.75
C ILE A 138 -6.76 3.85 -18.69
N THR A 139 -7.28 4.90 -19.32
CA THR A 139 -8.71 5.23 -19.33
C THR A 139 -9.54 4.12 -19.99
N ASN A 140 -9.06 3.60 -21.11
CA ASN A 140 -9.77 2.55 -21.87
C ASN A 140 -9.77 1.21 -21.10
N HIS A 141 -8.71 0.89 -20.39
CA HIS A 141 -8.63 -0.29 -19.52
C HIS A 141 -9.65 -0.19 -18.38
N GLY A 142 -9.78 0.97 -17.76
CA GLY A 142 -10.81 1.29 -16.78
C GLY A 142 -10.56 0.75 -15.36
N THR A 143 -9.58 -0.15 -15.17
CA THR A 143 -9.27 -0.78 -13.87
C THR A 143 -7.77 -0.68 -13.51
N VAL A 144 -7.08 0.33 -14.04
CA VAL A 144 -5.67 0.59 -13.72
C VAL A 144 -5.55 1.33 -12.39
N VAL A 145 -4.65 0.87 -11.54
CA VAL A 145 -4.24 1.52 -10.28
C VAL A 145 -2.78 1.94 -10.41
N LEU A 146 -2.50 3.19 -10.12
CA LEU A 146 -1.13 3.72 -10.16
C LEU A 146 -0.53 3.82 -8.77
N GLY A 147 0.74 3.49 -8.66
CA GLY A 147 1.53 3.67 -7.46
C GLY A 147 1.82 5.14 -7.16
N VAL A 148 1.86 5.50 -5.89
CA VAL A 148 2.32 6.80 -5.38
C VAL A 148 3.30 6.58 -4.24
N ALA A 149 4.28 7.47 -4.09
CA ALA A 149 5.27 7.35 -3.03
C ALA A 149 5.05 8.42 -1.95
N VAL A 150 5.03 7.98 -0.69
CA VAL A 150 5.02 8.87 0.46
C VAL A 150 6.43 9.06 1.00
N ASN A 151 6.73 10.20 1.57
CA ASN A 151 8.04 10.53 2.12
C ASN A 151 7.94 11.50 3.31
N ASN A 152 9.05 11.72 3.99
CA ASN A 152 9.13 12.65 5.12
C ASN A 152 9.68 14.04 4.71
N ALA A 153 9.89 14.30 3.42
CA ALA A 153 10.19 15.62 2.91
C ALA A 153 8.89 16.41 2.69
N GLU A 154 8.95 17.73 2.86
CA GLU A 154 7.77 18.60 2.72
C GLU A 154 7.32 18.83 1.25
N GLU A 155 7.95 18.14 0.31
CA GLU A 155 7.57 18.21 -1.10
C GLU A 155 6.31 17.38 -1.36
N THR A 156 5.19 18.07 -1.44
CA THR A 156 3.92 17.46 -1.83
C THR A 156 3.57 17.90 -3.25
N THR A 157 3.40 16.95 -4.16
CA THR A 157 2.79 17.20 -5.46
C THR A 157 1.27 17.25 -5.30
N GLU A 158 0.59 17.99 -6.18
CA GLU A 158 -0.88 17.95 -6.20
C GLU A 158 -1.34 16.51 -6.41
N PHE A 159 -2.29 16.09 -5.58
CA PHE A 159 -2.81 14.74 -5.57
C PHE A 159 -4.23 14.74 -6.14
N ALA A 160 -4.50 13.86 -7.08
CA ALA A 160 -5.85 13.67 -7.58
C ALA A 160 -6.78 13.22 -6.44
N LYS A 161 -8.03 13.63 -6.52
CA LYS A 161 -9.04 13.24 -5.52
C LYS A 161 -9.14 11.72 -5.39
N ALA A 162 -9.25 11.24 -4.17
CA ALA A 162 -9.53 9.84 -3.88
C ALA A 162 -10.74 9.34 -4.70
N LYS A 163 -10.58 8.19 -5.32
CA LYS A 163 -11.62 7.55 -6.17
C LYS A 163 -12.42 6.49 -5.42
N PHE A 164 -12.46 6.59 -4.11
CA PHE A 164 -13.17 5.68 -3.21
C PHE A 164 -13.91 6.47 -2.13
N GLY A 165 -14.94 5.86 -1.59
CA GLY A 165 -15.57 6.31 -0.35
C GLY A 165 -14.83 5.76 0.88
N LEU A 166 -14.80 6.52 1.96
CA LEU A 166 -14.27 6.07 3.24
C LEU A 166 -15.34 6.25 4.31
N VAL A 167 -15.72 5.15 4.94
CA VAL A 167 -16.64 5.13 6.09
C VAL A 167 -15.87 4.71 7.33
N THR A 168 -15.93 5.49 8.38
CA THR A 168 -15.26 5.21 9.64
C THR A 168 -16.29 4.93 10.73
N GLN A 169 -15.99 3.95 11.59
CA GLN A 169 -16.78 3.60 12.76
C GLN A 169 -15.86 3.58 13.98
N GLY A 170 -16.31 4.21 15.07
CA GLY A 170 -15.53 4.37 16.29
C GLY A 170 -14.70 5.64 16.30
N ASP A 171 -13.54 5.58 16.95
CA ASP A 171 -12.60 6.69 17.03
C ASP A 171 -12.07 7.11 15.66
N ASN A 172 -11.59 8.35 15.53
CA ASN A 172 -11.03 8.84 14.29
C ASN A 172 -9.77 8.05 13.92
N PRO A 173 -9.78 7.27 12.81
CA PRO A 173 -8.65 6.43 12.44
C PRO A 173 -7.39 7.23 12.06
N ASN A 174 -7.53 8.50 11.68
CA ASN A 174 -6.41 9.34 11.24
C ASN A 174 -5.32 9.52 12.30
N GLN A 175 -5.67 9.33 13.58
CA GLN A 175 -4.70 9.45 14.69
C GLN A 175 -3.81 8.20 14.83
N PHE A 176 -4.18 7.09 14.21
CA PHE A 176 -3.46 5.81 14.33
C PHE A 176 -2.67 5.46 13.08
N LEU A 177 -3.05 6.00 11.92
CA LEU A 177 -2.42 5.69 10.64
C LEU A 177 -1.00 6.24 10.55
N PRO A 178 -0.07 5.53 9.88
CA PRO A 178 1.23 6.06 9.52
C PRO A 178 1.10 7.39 8.80
N THR A 179 1.88 8.37 9.25
CA THR A 179 1.78 9.75 8.74
C THR A 179 3.08 10.18 8.12
N TYR A 180 2.98 10.81 6.94
CA TYR A 180 4.10 11.32 6.16
C TYR A 180 3.93 12.81 5.89
N ALA A 181 5.06 13.50 5.70
CA ALA A 181 5.08 14.93 5.42
C ALA A 181 4.79 15.24 3.96
N GLY A 182 5.19 14.36 3.03
CA GLY A 182 5.09 14.58 1.60
C GLY A 182 4.58 13.39 0.80
N LEU A 183 4.11 13.69 -0.40
CA LEU A 183 3.63 12.74 -1.40
C LEU A 183 4.25 13.07 -2.76
N ARG A 184 4.77 12.06 -3.42
CA ARG A 184 5.15 12.13 -4.83
C ARG A 184 4.16 11.33 -5.66
N SER A 185 3.41 12.05 -6.49
CA SER A 185 2.35 11.50 -7.30
C SER A 185 2.74 11.42 -8.78
N ASN A 186 1.86 10.89 -9.61
CA ASN A 186 2.04 10.80 -11.05
C ASN A 186 1.69 12.13 -11.73
N ILE A 187 1.99 12.28 -13.02
CA ILE A 187 1.48 13.42 -13.78
C ILE A 187 -0.04 13.35 -13.86
N GLN A 188 -0.69 14.50 -13.74
CA GLN A 188 -2.14 14.62 -13.56
C GLN A 188 -2.95 13.85 -14.59
N MET A 189 -2.57 13.90 -15.87
CA MET A 189 -3.34 13.23 -16.93
C MET A 189 -3.41 11.71 -16.78
N LEU A 190 -2.38 11.06 -16.19
CA LEU A 190 -2.40 9.63 -15.91
C LEU A 190 -3.30 9.32 -14.70
N GLU A 191 -3.25 10.15 -13.67
CA GLU A 191 -4.11 9.99 -12.49
C GLU A 191 -5.60 10.17 -12.82
N GLU A 192 -5.94 11.12 -13.69
CA GLU A 192 -7.32 11.34 -14.12
C GLU A 192 -7.92 10.10 -14.77
N GLY A 193 -7.14 9.37 -15.58
CA GLY A 193 -7.54 8.15 -16.25
C GLY A 193 -7.57 6.91 -15.37
N ALA A 194 -6.79 6.86 -14.29
CA ALA A 194 -6.68 5.70 -13.43
C ALA A 194 -7.95 5.41 -12.62
N ALA A 195 -8.23 4.14 -12.32
CA ALA A 195 -9.33 3.72 -11.44
C ALA A 195 -9.03 3.95 -9.96
N GLY A 196 -7.76 4.07 -9.59
CA GLY A 196 -7.32 4.31 -8.24
C GLY A 196 -5.84 4.67 -8.14
N LEU A 197 -5.45 5.09 -6.94
CA LEU A 197 -4.08 5.44 -6.58
C LEU A 197 -3.77 4.77 -5.24
N GLY A 198 -2.60 4.15 -5.12
CA GLY A 198 -2.22 3.45 -3.90
C GLY A 198 -0.76 3.68 -3.52
N THR A 199 -0.49 3.76 -2.21
CA THR A 199 0.87 3.93 -1.70
C THR A 199 1.69 2.67 -1.83
N MET A 200 2.98 2.84 -2.14
CA MET A 200 3.98 1.78 -2.19
C MET A 200 4.85 1.77 -0.92
N SER A 201 4.31 2.31 0.17
CA SER A 201 5.00 2.38 1.46
C SER A 201 5.12 1.00 2.09
N ILE A 202 6.29 0.70 2.62
CA ILE A 202 6.51 -0.48 3.49
C ILE A 202 6.43 -0.13 4.97
N GLY A 203 6.09 1.13 5.30
CA GLY A 203 6.06 1.61 6.69
C GLY A 203 7.45 1.76 7.32
N ASN A 204 7.46 2.00 8.62
CA ASN A 204 8.70 2.05 9.42
C ASN A 204 9.07 0.63 9.89
N ASN A 205 9.36 -0.24 8.95
CA ASN A 205 9.69 -1.61 9.28
C ASN A 205 11.19 -1.78 9.56
N ASP A 206 11.48 -2.80 10.36
CA ASP A 206 12.82 -3.38 10.50
C ASP A 206 13.33 -3.86 9.14
N SER A 207 14.54 -4.41 9.10
CA SER A 207 15.15 -4.98 7.89
C SER A 207 14.32 -6.13 7.24
N VAL A 208 13.31 -6.65 7.94
CA VAL A 208 12.39 -7.69 7.46
C VAL A 208 10.97 -7.15 7.48
N VAL A 209 10.33 -7.09 6.31
CA VAL A 209 8.93 -6.66 6.17
C VAL A 209 8.01 -7.82 6.56
N ARG A 210 7.26 -7.67 7.63
CA ARG A 210 6.29 -8.68 8.14
C ARG A 210 4.85 -8.20 8.04
N SER A 211 4.66 -6.90 7.96
CA SER A 211 3.35 -6.26 7.82
C SER A 211 3.46 -5.05 6.90
N LEU A 212 2.35 -4.68 6.28
CA LEU A 212 2.25 -3.49 5.44
C LEU A 212 1.16 -2.58 5.95
N PRO A 213 1.35 -1.26 5.86
CA PRO A 213 0.28 -0.31 6.09
C PRO A 213 -0.89 -0.60 5.15
N THR A 214 -2.10 -0.54 5.67
CA THR A 214 -3.31 -0.63 4.84
C THR A 214 -3.67 0.71 4.26
N PHE A 215 -3.44 1.77 5.03
CA PHE A 215 -3.56 3.17 4.62
C PHE A 215 -2.38 3.96 5.15
N ASP A 216 -1.97 4.95 4.39
CA ASP A 216 -1.05 6.00 4.79
C ASP A 216 -1.78 7.34 4.83
N ARG A 217 -1.27 8.29 5.62
CA ARG A 217 -1.82 9.63 5.75
C ARG A 217 -0.77 10.68 5.37
N VAL A 218 -1.17 11.62 4.51
CA VAL A 218 -0.38 12.82 4.19
C VAL A 218 -1.26 14.04 4.42
N GLY A 219 -0.94 14.83 5.43
CA GLY A 219 -1.83 15.89 5.89
C GLY A 219 -3.19 15.33 6.31
N ASP A 220 -4.27 15.78 5.67
CA ASP A 220 -5.64 15.29 5.89
C ASP A 220 -6.06 14.20 4.89
N THR A 221 -5.19 13.87 3.93
CA THR A 221 -5.49 12.87 2.89
C THR A 221 -5.09 11.49 3.36
N VAL A 222 -6.04 10.55 3.31
CA VAL A 222 -5.85 9.12 3.57
C VAL A 222 -5.77 8.39 2.24
N ILE A 223 -4.72 7.59 2.06
CA ILE A 223 -4.42 6.91 0.80
C ILE A 223 -4.28 5.41 1.11
N PRO A 224 -4.99 4.52 0.41
CA PRO A 224 -4.84 3.08 0.59
C PRO A 224 -3.47 2.60 0.08
N SER A 225 -2.97 1.50 0.59
CA SER A 225 -1.84 0.82 -0.03
C SER A 225 -2.19 0.32 -1.44
N LEU A 226 -1.19 0.19 -2.30
CA LEU A 226 -1.38 -0.24 -3.69
C LEU A 226 -2.13 -1.58 -3.76
N GLY A 227 -1.77 -2.55 -2.93
CA GLY A 227 -2.43 -3.85 -2.88
C GLY A 227 -3.89 -3.76 -2.44
N LEU A 228 -4.20 -2.92 -1.45
CA LEU A 228 -5.57 -2.72 -0.97
C LEU A 228 -6.44 -2.01 -2.03
N GLU A 229 -5.89 -1.02 -2.72
CA GLU A 229 -6.60 -0.33 -3.80
C GLU A 229 -6.82 -1.23 -5.02
N LEU A 230 -5.84 -2.07 -5.37
CA LEU A 230 -5.99 -3.11 -6.39
C LEU A 230 -7.13 -4.08 -6.05
N ALA A 231 -7.18 -4.56 -4.81
CA ALA A 231 -8.28 -5.41 -4.35
C ALA A 231 -9.63 -4.70 -4.47
N ARG A 232 -9.73 -3.40 -4.11
CA ARG A 232 -10.94 -2.60 -4.25
C ARG A 232 -11.42 -2.55 -5.70
N VAL A 233 -10.51 -2.23 -6.62
CA VAL A 233 -10.83 -2.11 -8.04
C VAL A 233 -11.22 -3.46 -8.61
N ALA A 234 -10.46 -4.52 -8.30
CA ALA A 234 -10.69 -5.88 -8.81
C ALA A 234 -12.06 -6.45 -8.43
N ILE A 235 -12.55 -6.17 -7.21
CA ILE A 235 -13.88 -6.65 -6.76
C ILE A 235 -15.00 -5.65 -7.07
N GLY A 236 -14.71 -4.52 -7.71
CA GLY A 236 -15.70 -3.49 -8.05
C GLY A 236 -16.27 -2.76 -6.84
N ALA A 237 -15.57 -2.72 -5.70
CA ALA A 237 -16.03 -2.02 -4.53
C ALA A 237 -15.80 -0.51 -4.66
N SER A 238 -16.74 0.28 -4.14
CA SER A 238 -16.68 1.74 -4.16
C SER A 238 -16.18 2.36 -2.84
N THR A 239 -16.17 1.58 -1.74
CA THR A 239 -16.03 2.14 -0.40
C THR A 239 -15.23 1.20 0.50
N PHE A 240 -14.30 1.77 1.27
CA PHE A 240 -13.68 1.13 2.42
C PHE A 240 -14.43 1.47 3.69
N GLN A 241 -14.49 0.53 4.63
CA GLN A 241 -14.98 0.77 5.98
C GLN A 241 -13.83 0.49 6.95
N ILE A 242 -13.44 1.49 7.73
CA ILE A 242 -12.46 1.34 8.81
C ILE A 242 -13.22 1.25 10.11
N LYS A 243 -13.06 0.14 10.81
CA LYS A 243 -13.56 -0.04 12.16
C LYS A 243 -12.43 0.20 13.15
N ALA A 244 -12.50 1.33 13.82
CA ALA A 244 -11.59 1.67 14.91
C ALA A 244 -12.22 1.29 16.27
N TYR A 245 -11.46 1.56 17.32
CA TYR A 245 -11.90 1.37 18.68
C TYR A 245 -13.20 2.15 18.98
N ASN A 246 -13.94 1.78 20.01
CA ASN A 246 -15.24 2.38 20.37
C ASN A 246 -16.35 2.30 19.31
N ALA A 247 -16.17 1.53 18.24
CA ALA A 247 -17.18 1.39 17.18
C ALA A 247 -18.53 0.80 17.68
N SER A 248 -18.52 0.07 18.80
CA SER A 248 -19.71 -0.53 19.42
C SER A 248 -20.21 0.28 20.62
N SER A 249 -19.68 1.48 20.88
CA SER A 249 -19.95 2.30 22.08
C SER A 249 -19.64 1.60 23.41
N GLU A 250 -18.83 0.55 23.38
CA GLU A 250 -18.36 -0.15 24.58
C GLU A 250 -16.99 0.42 24.95
N GLU A 251 -16.88 1.00 26.15
CA GLU A 251 -15.59 1.33 26.73
C GLU A 251 -14.87 0.02 27.03
N ALA A 252 -13.83 -0.30 26.25
CA ALA A 252 -13.02 -1.46 26.55
C ALA A 252 -12.05 -1.16 27.69
N PHE A 253 -11.79 -2.20 28.47
CA PHE A 253 -10.80 -2.17 29.54
C PHE A 253 -9.40 -1.92 28.96
N GLY A 254 -8.83 -0.77 29.23
CA GLY A 254 -7.47 -0.37 28.88
C GLY A 254 -7.39 0.67 27.75
N ALA A 255 -6.35 1.47 27.76
CA ALA A 255 -6.12 2.58 26.83
C ALA A 255 -5.57 2.13 25.46
N GLN A 256 -5.93 0.94 24.99
CA GLN A 256 -5.56 0.50 23.67
C GLN A 256 -6.60 0.97 22.66
N THR A 257 -6.28 2.08 22.06
CA THR A 257 -7.02 2.68 20.96
C THR A 257 -6.31 2.29 19.67
N GLY A 258 -7.06 2.09 18.59
CA GLY A 258 -6.45 1.70 17.31
C GLY A 258 -7.48 1.29 16.28
N ILE A 259 -6.99 0.82 15.15
CA ILE A 259 -7.80 0.25 14.08
C ILE A 259 -7.94 -1.25 14.33
N ASN A 260 -9.17 -1.76 14.27
CA ASN A 260 -9.44 -3.17 14.51
C ASN A 260 -9.48 -3.99 13.23
N ASN A 261 -10.15 -3.48 12.22
CA ASN A 261 -10.24 -4.12 10.92
C ASN A 261 -10.64 -3.12 9.83
N ILE A 262 -10.39 -3.55 8.61
CA ILE A 262 -10.85 -2.89 7.39
C ILE A 262 -11.78 -3.84 6.66
N LYS A 263 -12.94 -3.32 6.26
CA LYS A 263 -13.90 -4.05 5.45
C LYS A 263 -13.93 -3.47 4.04
N LEU A 264 -13.88 -4.36 3.06
CA LEU A 264 -13.92 -4.06 1.64
C LEU A 264 -14.88 -5.02 0.94
N GLY A 265 -16.10 -4.58 0.68
CA GLY A 265 -17.16 -5.45 0.17
C GLY A 265 -17.38 -6.67 1.09
N PRO A 266 -17.21 -7.90 0.59
CA PRO A 266 -17.33 -9.13 1.39
C PRO A 266 -16.09 -9.42 2.25
N LEU A 267 -14.96 -8.78 1.96
CA LEU A 267 -13.69 -9.05 2.62
C LEU A 267 -13.60 -8.25 3.94
N THR A 268 -13.09 -8.90 4.97
CA THR A 268 -12.74 -8.25 6.25
C THR A 268 -11.30 -8.61 6.59
N MET A 269 -10.46 -7.62 6.73
CA MET A 269 -9.04 -7.77 7.02
C MET A 269 -8.75 -7.24 8.42
N PRO A 270 -8.29 -8.08 9.35
CA PRO A 270 -7.84 -7.65 10.66
C PRO A 270 -6.55 -6.83 10.52
N THR A 271 -6.40 -5.84 11.40
CA THR A 271 -5.22 -4.98 11.43
C THR A 271 -4.60 -4.93 12.82
N THR A 272 -3.36 -4.51 12.87
CA THR A 272 -2.73 -4.01 14.11
C THR A 272 -3.38 -2.67 14.50
N PRO A 273 -3.21 -2.18 15.75
CA PRO A 273 -3.78 -0.91 16.19
C PRO A 273 -3.38 0.30 15.34
N ASP A 274 -2.22 0.28 14.72
CA ASP A 274 -1.70 1.29 13.79
C ASP A 274 -2.08 1.04 12.32
N GLY A 275 -3.03 0.13 12.08
CA GLY A 275 -3.60 -0.10 10.76
C GLY A 275 -2.72 -0.88 9.79
N GLN A 276 -1.80 -1.71 10.29
CA GLN A 276 -1.01 -2.59 9.44
C GLN A 276 -1.65 -3.98 9.33
N SER A 277 -1.45 -4.64 8.22
CA SER A 277 -1.84 -6.04 8.02
C SER A 277 -0.60 -6.94 7.94
N TRP A 278 -0.63 -8.05 8.67
CA TRP A 278 0.41 -9.07 8.61
C TRP A 278 0.38 -9.80 7.27
N ILE A 279 1.57 -10.09 6.72
CA ILE A 279 1.72 -10.78 5.43
C ILE A 279 2.02 -12.24 5.69
N TYR A 280 1.22 -13.11 5.10
CA TYR A 280 1.48 -14.54 5.08
C TYR A 280 2.19 -14.88 3.75
N PHE A 281 3.49 -15.19 3.85
CA PHE A 281 4.36 -15.50 2.71
C PHE A 281 4.24 -16.96 2.29
#